data_97df12f3d2a20b45839b263ec4863c23
#
_entry.id   97df12f3d2a20b45839b263ec4863c23
#
_cell.length_a   1.000
_cell.length_b   1.000
_cell.length_c   1.000
_cell.angle_alpha   90.00
_cell.angle_beta   90.00
_cell.angle_gamma   90.00
#
_symmetry.space_group_name_H-M   'P 1'
#
loop_
_entity.id
_entity.type
_entity.pdbx_description
1 polymer ?
#
loop_
_entity_poly.entity_id
_entity_poly.type
_entity_poly.pdbx_seq_one_letter_code
_entity_poly.pdbx_strand_id
1 'polypeptide(L)'
;MLARDLLEIKTLKKAEKWVSRFESWTMKHKEFLKEMTMDDRGVMRHTHERLIKAKTSLISLIKSGNLFTYLKEADEFPSPYPATNNLIEGGVNAQLRAMLRNHRGLSVERRIKAVFWWCYMHSPKPLSLSEILKVMPTDKSISTIYNSIS
;
A
#
# COMPACT_ATOMS: atom_id res chain seq x y z
N MET A 1 2.20 6.11 22.03
CA MET A 1 1.02 5.33 21.59
C MET A 1 1.47 4.34 20.53
N LEU A 2 1.27 3.01 20.72
CA LEU A 2 1.83 1.96 19.84
C LEU A 2 1.57 2.16 18.33
N ALA A 3 0.36 2.58 17.96
CA ALA A 3 0.01 2.79 16.55
C ALA A 3 0.78 3.95 15.89
N ARG A 4 1.08 5.01 16.64
CA ARG A 4 1.86 6.15 16.14
C ARG A 4 3.33 5.77 16.01
N ASP A 5 3.86 5.03 16.98
CA ASP A 5 5.26 4.58 17.00
C ASP A 5 5.58 3.70 15.77
N LEU A 6 4.58 2.99 15.21
CA LEU A 6 4.74 2.14 14.03
C LEU A 6 5.25 2.92 12.81
N LEU A 7 4.80 4.16 12.62
CA LEU A 7 5.19 5.01 11.49
C LEU A 7 6.63 5.54 11.60
N GLU A 8 7.22 5.48 12.80
CA GLU A 8 8.56 6.01 13.07
C GLU A 8 9.65 4.92 13.05
N ILE A 9 9.28 3.68 12.75
CA ILE A 9 10.22 2.56 12.72
C ILE A 9 11.05 2.61 11.45
N LYS A 10 12.37 2.81 11.61
CA LYS A 10 13.34 2.92 10.50
C LYS A 10 14.45 1.87 10.57
N THR A 11 14.42 0.95 11.55
CA THR A 11 15.46 -0.06 11.73
C THR A 11 14.85 -1.37 12.25
N LEU A 12 15.44 -2.51 11.90
CA LEU A 12 15.00 -3.84 12.37
C LEU A 12 14.98 -3.92 13.91
N LYS A 13 15.98 -3.39 14.58
CA LYS A 13 16.03 -3.36 16.05
C LYS A 13 14.86 -2.59 16.69
N LYS A 14 14.40 -1.50 16.05
CA LYS A 14 13.20 -0.77 16.51
C LYS A 14 11.93 -1.57 16.22
N ALA A 15 11.88 -2.31 15.10
CA ALA A 15 10.77 -3.17 14.73
C ALA A 15 10.59 -4.30 15.75
N GLU A 16 11.65 -5.01 16.11
CA GLU A 16 11.63 -6.07 17.14
C GLU A 16 11.15 -5.54 18.50
N LYS A 17 11.68 -4.39 18.92
CA LYS A 17 11.24 -3.74 20.16
C LYS A 17 9.76 -3.35 20.11
N TRP A 18 9.27 -2.90 18.97
CA TRP A 18 7.86 -2.57 18.81
C TRP A 18 6.99 -3.82 18.88
N VAL A 19 7.39 -4.92 18.22
CA VAL A 19 6.67 -6.20 18.28
C VAL A 19 6.54 -6.68 19.73
N SER A 20 7.64 -6.71 20.50
CA SER A 20 7.62 -7.10 21.92
C SER A 20 6.68 -6.24 22.77
N ARG A 21 6.64 -4.91 22.51
CA ARG A 21 5.71 -4.00 23.17
C ARG A 21 4.26 -4.27 22.78
N PHE A 22 4.01 -4.60 21.52
CA PHE A 22 2.69 -4.94 21.01
C PHE A 22 2.17 -6.25 21.62
N GLU A 23 3.02 -7.27 21.73
CA GLU A 23 2.69 -8.53 22.39
C GLU A 23 2.36 -8.31 23.87
N SER A 24 3.19 -7.56 24.59
CA SER A 24 2.96 -7.19 25.98
C SER A 24 1.62 -6.43 26.16
N TRP A 25 1.34 -5.50 25.24
CA TRP A 25 0.06 -4.78 25.24
C TRP A 25 -1.13 -5.74 25.02
N THR A 26 -0.99 -6.68 24.10
CA THR A 26 -2.03 -7.67 23.79
C THR A 26 -2.32 -8.57 25.00
N MET A 27 -1.30 -8.97 25.72
CA MET A 27 -1.45 -9.78 26.97
C MET A 27 -2.11 -8.96 28.08
N LYS A 28 -1.65 -7.73 28.29
CA LYS A 28 -2.18 -6.85 29.33
C LYS A 28 -3.67 -6.52 29.14
N HIS A 29 -4.12 -6.35 27.88
CA HIS A 29 -5.50 -5.96 27.58
C HIS A 29 -6.38 -7.13 27.14
N LYS A 30 -5.97 -8.37 27.43
CA LYS A 30 -6.67 -9.57 26.99
C LYS A 30 -8.13 -9.61 27.47
N GLU A 31 -8.38 -9.30 28.75
CA GLU A 31 -9.73 -9.32 29.32
C GLU A 31 -10.59 -8.15 28.81
N PHE A 32 -10.02 -6.96 28.70
CA PHE A 32 -10.66 -5.81 28.07
C PHE A 32 -11.15 -6.11 26.64
N LEU A 33 -10.35 -6.81 25.84
CA LEU A 33 -10.72 -7.19 24.48
C LEU A 33 -11.81 -8.26 24.39
N LYS A 34 -12.11 -8.97 25.48
CA LYS A 34 -13.18 -9.97 25.56
C LYS A 34 -14.54 -9.39 25.97
N GLU A 35 -14.57 -8.12 26.38
CA GLU A 35 -15.81 -7.47 26.78
C GLU A 35 -16.88 -7.56 25.68
N MET A 36 -18.11 -7.89 26.12
CA MET A 36 -19.27 -8.06 25.25
C MET A 36 -20.32 -7.03 25.61
N THR A 37 -20.97 -6.48 24.61
CA THR A 37 -22.11 -5.54 24.77
C THR A 37 -23.27 -6.05 23.93
N MET A 38 -24.47 -5.94 24.46
CA MET A 38 -25.71 -6.23 23.74
C MET A 38 -26.04 -5.05 22.82
N ASP A 39 -26.28 -5.33 21.53
CA ASP A 39 -26.72 -4.31 20.58
C ASP A 39 -28.25 -4.05 20.71
N ASP A 40 -28.73 -3.03 20.01
CA ASP A 40 -30.15 -2.62 20.04
C ASP A 40 -31.13 -3.72 19.57
N ARG A 41 -30.59 -4.78 18.97
CA ARG A 41 -31.36 -5.95 18.51
C ARG A 41 -31.28 -7.13 19.47
N GLY A 42 -30.66 -6.96 20.65
CA GLY A 42 -30.47 -8.01 21.63
C GLY A 42 -29.38 -9.02 21.31
N VAL A 43 -28.49 -8.71 20.35
CA VAL A 43 -27.38 -9.59 19.95
C VAL A 43 -26.11 -9.20 20.69
N MET A 44 -25.47 -10.18 21.34
CA MET A 44 -24.17 -9.96 22.01
C MET A 44 -23.06 -9.81 20.99
N ARG A 45 -22.31 -8.70 21.08
CA ARG A 45 -21.15 -8.39 20.22
C ARG A 45 -19.96 -7.96 21.05
N HIS A 46 -18.75 -8.17 20.50
CA HIS A 46 -17.56 -7.61 21.13
C HIS A 46 -17.63 -6.09 21.20
N THR A 47 -17.53 -5.53 22.38
CA THR A 47 -17.52 -4.08 22.62
C THR A 47 -16.42 -3.39 21.81
N HIS A 48 -15.28 -4.07 21.67
CA HIS A 48 -14.07 -3.54 21.02
C HIS A 48 -13.77 -4.21 19.67
N GLU A 49 -14.81 -4.52 18.86
CA GLU A 49 -14.69 -5.29 17.61
C GLU A 49 -13.63 -4.70 16.65
N ARG A 50 -13.62 -3.37 16.47
CA ARG A 50 -12.65 -2.71 15.59
C ARG A 50 -11.20 -2.90 16.06
N LEU A 51 -10.98 -2.85 17.38
CA LEU A 51 -9.68 -3.03 17.98
C LEU A 51 -9.22 -4.48 17.88
N ILE A 52 -10.13 -5.44 18.03
CA ILE A 52 -9.87 -6.88 17.84
C ILE A 52 -9.47 -7.15 16.38
N LYS A 53 -10.20 -6.61 15.41
CA LYS A 53 -9.87 -6.73 13.99
C LYS A 53 -8.49 -6.15 13.68
N ALA A 54 -8.19 -4.95 14.16
CA ALA A 54 -6.89 -4.32 13.98
C ALA A 54 -5.75 -5.16 14.60
N LYS A 55 -5.95 -5.65 15.83
CA LYS A 55 -5.00 -6.56 16.50
C LYS A 55 -4.76 -7.82 15.65
N THR A 56 -5.81 -8.46 15.16
CA THR A 56 -5.71 -9.70 14.37
C THR A 56 -4.96 -9.47 13.06
N SER A 57 -5.24 -8.36 12.37
CA SER A 57 -4.53 -7.97 11.14
C SER A 57 -3.05 -7.74 11.39
N LEU A 58 -2.69 -7.03 12.48
CA LEU A 58 -1.28 -6.81 12.84
C LEU A 58 -0.56 -8.12 13.18
N ILE A 59 -1.20 -9.03 13.92
CA ILE A 59 -0.64 -10.35 14.21
C ILE A 59 -0.40 -11.14 12.93
N SER A 60 -1.34 -11.11 11.99
CA SER A 60 -1.19 -11.77 10.68
C SER A 60 0.01 -11.21 9.91
N LEU A 61 0.15 -9.88 9.83
CA LEU A 61 1.27 -9.22 9.16
C LEU A 61 2.62 -9.50 9.82
N ILE A 62 2.66 -9.58 11.16
CA ILE A 62 3.88 -9.94 11.89
C ILE A 62 4.26 -11.39 11.56
N LYS A 63 3.31 -12.33 11.66
CA LYS A 63 3.55 -13.76 11.40
C LYS A 63 3.98 -14.04 9.97
N SER A 64 3.42 -13.34 8.99
CA SER A 64 3.80 -13.44 7.57
C SER A 64 5.12 -12.73 7.23
N GLY A 65 5.70 -11.97 8.18
CA GLY A 65 6.90 -11.16 7.95
C GLY A 65 6.68 -9.93 7.06
N ASN A 66 5.41 -9.57 6.79
CA ASN A 66 5.07 -8.51 5.84
C ASN A 66 4.93 -7.12 6.46
N LEU A 67 4.91 -7.01 7.80
CA LEU A 67 4.70 -5.71 8.46
C LEU A 67 5.88 -4.74 8.25
N PHE A 68 7.10 -5.28 8.11
CA PHE A 68 8.34 -4.49 8.01
C PHE A 68 9.17 -4.84 6.77
N THR A 69 8.53 -5.20 5.66
CA THR A 69 9.21 -5.54 4.39
C THR A 69 10.11 -4.41 3.90
N TYR A 70 9.67 -3.16 4.05
CA TYR A 70 10.45 -1.97 3.67
C TYR A 70 11.79 -1.83 4.41
N LEU A 71 11.99 -2.52 5.55
CA LEU A 71 13.27 -2.54 6.27
C LEU A 71 14.20 -3.64 5.78
N LYS A 72 13.69 -4.70 5.18
CA LYS A 72 14.49 -5.83 4.67
C LYS A 72 15.12 -5.51 3.32
N GLU A 73 14.43 -4.71 2.51
CA GLU A 73 14.83 -4.35 1.15
C GLU A 73 15.63 -3.04 1.10
N ALA A 74 15.85 -2.38 2.25
CA ALA A 74 16.56 -1.10 2.32
C ALA A 74 18.03 -1.20 1.87
N ASP A 75 18.63 -2.39 1.94
CA ASP A 75 20.02 -2.61 1.52
C ASP A 75 20.16 -2.88 0.00
N GLU A 76 19.07 -3.25 -0.68
CA GLU A 76 19.07 -3.58 -2.12
C GLU A 76 18.79 -2.38 -3.02
N PHE A 77 18.26 -1.29 -2.48
CA PHE A 77 17.83 -0.13 -3.27
C PHE A 77 18.43 1.18 -2.76
N PRO A 78 18.85 2.08 -3.65
CA PRO A 78 19.56 3.32 -3.30
C PRO A 78 18.67 4.38 -2.60
N SER A 79 17.39 4.10 -2.39
CA SER A 79 16.46 5.01 -1.71
C SER A 79 15.58 4.22 -0.73
N PRO A 80 15.39 4.70 0.51
CA PRO A 80 14.56 4.01 1.48
C PRO A 80 13.10 3.97 1.00
N TYR A 81 12.52 2.78 0.98
CA TYR A 81 11.08 2.63 0.70
C TYR A 81 10.26 3.35 1.76
N PRO A 82 9.23 4.10 1.37
CA PRO A 82 8.29 4.66 2.33
C PRO A 82 7.56 3.54 3.07
N ALA A 83 7.41 3.69 4.38
CA ALA A 83 6.72 2.73 5.25
C ALA A 83 5.20 2.60 4.93
N THR A 84 4.67 3.46 4.09
CA THR A 84 3.24 3.47 3.70
C THR A 84 3.07 3.79 2.22
N ASN A 85 2.02 3.23 1.61
CA ASN A 85 1.62 3.53 0.23
C ASN A 85 0.98 4.93 0.04
N ASN A 86 0.84 5.72 1.12
CA ASN A 86 0.15 7.01 1.05
C ASN A 86 0.76 7.96 0.01
N LEU A 87 2.08 7.92 -0.18
CA LEU A 87 2.75 8.73 -1.18
C LEU A 87 2.36 8.32 -2.62
N ILE A 88 2.19 7.01 -2.85
CA ILE A 88 1.75 6.47 -4.14
C ILE A 88 0.26 6.71 -4.33
N GLU A 89 -0.56 6.43 -3.32
CA GLU A 89 -2.03 6.55 -3.41
C GLU A 89 -2.50 8.00 -3.48
N GLY A 90 -1.98 8.88 -2.62
CA GLY A 90 -2.32 10.30 -2.59
C GLY A 90 -1.60 11.14 -3.64
N GLY A 91 -0.41 10.71 -4.07
CA GLY A 91 0.41 11.42 -5.06
C GLY A 91 0.19 10.90 -6.48
N VAL A 92 1.01 9.92 -6.87
CA VAL A 92 1.06 9.39 -8.25
C VAL A 92 -0.29 8.84 -8.72
N ASN A 93 -0.93 7.98 -7.92
CA ASN A 93 -2.20 7.36 -8.31
C ASN A 93 -3.33 8.38 -8.40
N ALA A 94 -3.36 9.41 -7.55
CA ALA A 94 -4.37 10.46 -7.63
C ALA A 94 -4.25 11.26 -8.93
N GLN A 95 -3.03 11.61 -9.33
CA GLN A 95 -2.76 12.33 -10.58
C GLN A 95 -3.07 11.47 -11.82
N LEU A 96 -2.67 10.20 -11.84
CA LEU A 96 -3.01 9.26 -12.90
C LEU A 96 -4.53 9.06 -13.05
N ARG A 97 -5.25 8.90 -11.93
CA ARG A 97 -6.72 8.80 -11.96
C ARG A 97 -7.38 10.09 -12.47
N ALA A 98 -6.85 11.26 -12.12
CA ALA A 98 -7.35 12.53 -12.62
C ALA A 98 -7.12 12.65 -14.13
N MET A 99 -5.92 12.34 -14.61
CA MET A 99 -5.58 12.31 -16.03
C MET A 99 -6.50 11.35 -16.80
N LEU A 100 -6.67 10.11 -16.35
CA LEU A 100 -7.54 9.12 -17.01
C LEU A 100 -9.02 9.52 -16.98
N ARG A 101 -9.50 10.21 -15.93
CA ARG A 101 -10.88 10.74 -15.89
C ARG A 101 -11.12 11.83 -16.91
N ASN A 102 -10.14 12.68 -17.14
CA ASN A 102 -10.21 13.75 -18.15
C ASN A 102 -10.23 13.20 -19.59
N HIS A 103 -9.80 11.95 -19.78
CA HIS A 103 -9.72 11.26 -21.06
C HIS A 103 -10.64 10.03 -21.17
N ARG A 104 -11.90 10.16 -20.73
CA ARG A 104 -12.87 9.03 -20.64
C ARG A 104 -13.17 8.32 -21.96
N GLY A 105 -13.02 8.98 -23.10
CA GLY A 105 -13.30 8.44 -24.43
C GLY A 105 -12.18 7.60 -25.06
N LEU A 106 -11.04 7.41 -24.37
CA LEU A 106 -9.93 6.65 -24.92
C LEU A 106 -10.17 5.14 -24.86
N SER A 107 -9.74 4.40 -25.91
CA SER A 107 -9.64 2.94 -25.88
C SER A 107 -8.68 2.47 -24.77
N VAL A 108 -8.71 1.16 -24.46
CA VAL A 108 -7.83 0.57 -23.42
C VAL A 108 -6.37 0.79 -23.76
N GLU A 109 -5.96 0.55 -25.00
CA GLU A 109 -4.59 0.72 -25.48
C GLU A 109 -4.12 2.18 -25.33
N ARG A 110 -4.98 3.12 -25.70
CA ARG A 110 -4.68 4.56 -25.56
C ARG A 110 -4.58 5.00 -24.10
N ARG A 111 -5.40 4.43 -23.18
CA ARG A 111 -5.26 4.68 -21.74
C ARG A 111 -3.95 4.14 -21.20
N ILE A 112 -3.55 2.93 -21.61
CA ILE A 112 -2.26 2.37 -21.22
C ILE A 112 -1.12 3.25 -21.72
N LYS A 113 -1.15 3.68 -22.98
CA LYS A 113 -0.16 4.62 -23.53
C LYS A 113 -0.12 5.94 -22.77
N ALA A 114 -1.28 6.50 -22.40
CA ALA A 114 -1.34 7.72 -21.60
C ALA A 114 -0.67 7.56 -20.23
N VAL A 115 -0.80 6.40 -19.60
CA VAL A 115 -0.10 6.07 -18.35
C VAL A 115 1.42 6.01 -18.57
N PHE A 116 1.90 5.30 -19.61
CA PHE A 116 3.34 5.27 -19.96
C PHE A 116 3.88 6.69 -20.23
N TRP A 117 3.14 7.46 -21.02
CA TRP A 117 3.51 8.84 -21.33
C TRP A 117 3.66 9.66 -20.05
N TRP A 118 2.68 9.59 -19.15
CA TRP A 118 2.72 10.28 -17.89
C TRP A 118 3.92 9.86 -17.04
N CYS A 119 4.21 8.55 -16.94
CA CYS A 119 5.35 8.03 -16.20
C CYS A 119 6.69 8.53 -16.77
N TYR A 120 6.88 8.51 -18.07
CA TYR A 120 8.11 9.01 -18.70
C TYR A 120 8.33 10.51 -18.47
N MET A 121 7.26 11.30 -18.52
CA MET A 121 7.33 12.74 -18.28
C MET A 121 7.57 13.10 -16.81
N HIS A 122 7.15 12.27 -15.88
CA HIS A 122 7.24 12.52 -14.44
C HIS A 122 8.33 11.68 -13.75
N SER A 123 9.19 11.02 -14.52
CA SER A 123 10.36 10.31 -13.95
C SER A 123 11.43 11.30 -13.49
N PRO A 124 12.33 10.92 -12.56
CA PRO A 124 13.43 11.77 -12.12
C PRO A 124 14.37 12.24 -13.26
N LYS A 125 14.39 11.47 -14.35
CA LYS A 125 15.09 11.80 -15.60
C LYS A 125 14.09 11.67 -16.74
N PRO A 126 13.27 12.72 -17.00
CA PRO A 126 12.26 12.64 -18.04
C PRO A 126 12.91 12.49 -19.41
N LEU A 127 12.34 11.58 -20.21
CA LEU A 127 12.77 11.40 -21.60
C LEU A 127 12.25 12.54 -22.46
N SER A 128 12.99 12.90 -23.51
CA SER A 128 12.49 13.81 -24.54
C SER A 128 11.36 13.17 -25.35
N LEU A 129 10.55 13.99 -26.02
CA LEU A 129 9.44 13.51 -26.86
C LEU A 129 9.89 12.47 -27.90
N SER A 130 11.05 12.71 -28.53
CA SER A 130 11.62 11.80 -29.55
C SER A 130 12.04 10.46 -28.94
N GLU A 131 12.57 10.45 -27.73
CA GLU A 131 12.94 9.23 -27.03
C GLU A 131 11.71 8.45 -26.54
N ILE A 132 10.70 9.15 -26.00
CA ILE A 132 9.44 8.50 -25.59
C ILE A 132 8.79 7.81 -26.80
N LEU A 133 8.75 8.44 -27.97
CA LEU A 133 8.16 7.83 -29.16
C LEU A 133 8.90 6.56 -29.61
N LYS A 134 10.21 6.46 -29.37
CA LYS A 134 11.00 5.27 -29.70
C LYS A 134 10.72 4.09 -28.77
N VAL A 135 10.45 4.36 -27.49
CA VAL A 135 10.22 3.30 -26.46
C VAL A 135 8.73 3.00 -26.23
N MET A 136 7.83 3.83 -26.76
CA MET A 136 6.40 3.67 -26.59
C MET A 136 5.91 2.36 -27.23
N PRO A 137 5.21 1.48 -26.49
CA PRO A 137 4.69 0.25 -27.05
C PRO A 137 3.65 0.52 -28.14
N THR A 138 3.59 -0.36 -29.13
CA THR A 138 2.58 -0.31 -30.19
C THR A 138 1.21 -0.75 -29.68
N ASP A 139 0.10 -0.34 -30.32
CA ASP A 139 -1.24 -0.79 -29.94
C ASP A 139 -1.34 -2.31 -30.02
N LYS A 140 -0.74 -2.92 -31.05
CA LYS A 140 -0.70 -4.38 -31.22
C LYS A 140 0.01 -5.08 -30.05
N SER A 141 1.16 -4.59 -29.60
CA SER A 141 1.88 -5.18 -28.46
C SER A 141 1.11 -5.06 -27.15
N ILE A 142 0.45 -3.93 -26.93
CA ILE A 142 -0.40 -3.71 -25.76
C ILE A 142 -1.60 -4.67 -25.77
N SER A 143 -2.31 -4.77 -26.90
CA SER A 143 -3.45 -5.67 -27.04
C SER A 143 -3.06 -7.14 -26.85
N THR A 144 -1.91 -7.56 -27.37
CA THR A 144 -1.40 -8.92 -27.17
C THR A 144 -1.17 -9.22 -25.69
N ILE A 145 -0.51 -8.32 -24.97
CA ILE A 145 -0.25 -8.49 -23.53
C ILE A 145 -1.56 -8.46 -22.74
N TYR A 146 -2.44 -7.50 -23.03
CA TYR A 146 -3.71 -7.37 -22.33
C TYR A 146 -4.57 -8.63 -22.46
N ASN A 147 -4.69 -9.17 -23.67
CA ASN A 147 -5.45 -10.40 -23.94
C ASN A 147 -4.81 -11.66 -23.32
N SER A 148 -3.52 -11.65 -23.03
CA SER A 148 -2.85 -12.78 -22.36
C SER A 148 -3.05 -12.80 -20.84
N ILE A 149 -3.52 -11.70 -20.25
CA ILE A 149 -3.72 -11.53 -18.79
C ILE A 149 -5.21 -11.62 -18.43
N SER A 150 -6.10 -11.40 -19.41
CA SER A 150 -7.55 -11.46 -19.25
C SER A 150 -8.08 -12.87 -19.39
#